data_c195d482485b8a97ee1e165e97d3ea7d
#
_entry.id   c195d482485b8a97ee1e165e97d3ea7d
#
_cell.length_a   1.000
_cell.length_b   1.000
_cell.length_c   1.000
_cell.angle_alpha   90.00
_cell.angle_beta   90.00
_cell.angle_gamma   90.00
#
_symmetry.space_group_name_H-M   'P 1'
#
loop_
_entity.id
_entity.type
_entity.pdbx_description
1 polymer ?
#
loop_
_entity_poly.entity_id
_entity_poly.type
_entity_poly.pdbx_seq_one_letter_code
_entity_poly.pdbx_strand_id
1 'polypeptide(L)'
;MDLGLSGKIALVTGGSKGIGKAVARGLAQEGARAAICARGQDALREAAQEIEKATGHEVFPVSGDLTKPEDAQRVVDAVIAHFGHIDILVNNAGAAPGGEILHLTEEDWEKALQLKFMGFVRCTKAVLPHMLRRRAGRIVNIIGNDGVKPLGIEVSPSAANAADLAMTVALAEQYGRHGICINAINPGPVATERWDELIGGIARMRKISVAEAQKRAEHSIPLGRICTPEEVADVAVFVASDRASFMNGAIITLDGGQRKALLD
;
A
#
# COMPACT_ATOMS: atom_id res chain seq x y z
N MET A 1 -11.17 14.07 -16.16
CA MET A 1 -10.34 13.20 -17.04
C MET A 1 -10.88 11.79 -16.91
N ASP A 2 -11.20 11.13 -18.00
CA ASP A 2 -11.58 9.72 -17.92
C ASP A 2 -10.31 8.88 -17.65
N LEU A 3 -10.32 8.11 -16.57
CA LEU A 3 -9.21 7.27 -16.14
C LEU A 3 -9.26 5.85 -16.73
N GLY A 4 -10.35 5.46 -17.38
CA GLY A 4 -10.53 4.11 -17.95
C GLY A 4 -10.65 3.01 -16.89
N LEU A 5 -11.14 3.35 -15.68
CA LEU A 5 -11.26 2.43 -14.55
C LEU A 5 -12.65 1.78 -14.43
N SER A 6 -13.64 2.30 -15.15
CA SER A 6 -14.99 1.75 -15.12
C SER A 6 -15.02 0.27 -15.51
N GLY A 7 -15.59 -0.57 -14.65
CA GLY A 7 -15.66 -2.02 -14.83
C GLY A 7 -14.36 -2.79 -14.59
N LYS A 8 -13.24 -2.15 -14.29
CA LYS A 8 -11.99 -2.81 -13.87
C LYS A 8 -12.18 -3.47 -12.52
N ILE A 9 -11.47 -4.56 -12.30
CA ILE A 9 -11.50 -5.31 -11.04
C ILE A 9 -10.19 -5.09 -10.29
N ALA A 10 -10.30 -4.54 -9.08
CA ALA A 10 -9.17 -4.20 -8.23
C ALA A 10 -9.17 -5.04 -6.95
N LEU A 11 -8.02 -5.62 -6.59
CA LEU A 11 -7.75 -6.19 -5.27
C LEU A 11 -6.87 -5.23 -4.48
N VAL A 12 -7.35 -4.77 -3.32
CA VAL A 12 -6.60 -3.87 -2.42
C VAL A 12 -6.32 -4.60 -1.10
N THR A 13 -5.05 -4.82 -0.79
CA THR A 13 -4.63 -5.44 0.47
C THR A 13 -4.54 -4.39 1.59
N GLY A 14 -4.90 -4.77 2.83
CA GLY A 14 -5.00 -3.81 3.93
C GLY A 14 -6.17 -2.83 3.75
N GLY A 15 -7.26 -3.24 3.07
CA GLY A 15 -8.36 -2.38 2.66
C GLY A 15 -9.41 -2.05 3.74
N SER A 16 -9.24 -2.52 4.98
CA SER A 16 -10.23 -2.28 6.05
C SER A 16 -10.11 -0.88 6.68
N LYS A 17 -8.97 -0.20 6.56
CA LYS A 17 -8.72 1.11 7.16
C LYS A 17 -7.60 1.88 6.45
N GLY A 18 -7.42 3.15 6.85
CA GLY A 18 -6.31 4.01 6.42
C GLY A 18 -6.19 4.13 4.91
N ILE A 19 -4.96 4.08 4.40
CA ILE A 19 -4.64 4.26 2.99
C ILE A 19 -5.37 3.22 2.12
N GLY A 20 -5.35 1.95 2.49
CA GLY A 20 -5.97 0.89 1.69
C GLY A 20 -7.49 1.08 1.52
N LYS A 21 -8.20 1.51 2.58
CA LYS A 21 -9.63 1.84 2.51
C LYS A 21 -9.87 3.05 1.59
N ALA A 22 -9.04 4.09 1.70
CA ALA A 22 -9.13 5.27 0.85
C ALA A 22 -8.88 4.92 -0.62
N VAL A 23 -7.88 4.09 -0.93
CA VAL A 23 -7.59 3.60 -2.29
C VAL A 23 -8.75 2.79 -2.85
N ALA A 24 -9.31 1.86 -2.07
CA ALA A 24 -10.46 1.07 -2.51
C ALA A 24 -11.68 1.96 -2.81
N ARG A 25 -11.93 3.00 -1.97
CA ARG A 25 -12.97 3.99 -2.20
C ARG A 25 -12.70 4.80 -3.47
N GLY A 26 -11.48 5.30 -3.66
CA GLY A 26 -11.13 6.09 -4.85
C GLY A 26 -11.29 5.28 -6.15
N LEU A 27 -10.87 4.02 -6.17
CA LEU A 27 -11.07 3.12 -7.31
C LEU A 27 -12.56 2.88 -7.58
N ALA A 28 -13.37 2.66 -6.53
CA ALA A 28 -14.82 2.49 -6.67
C ALA A 28 -15.51 3.77 -7.16
N GLN A 29 -15.08 4.96 -6.74
CA GLN A 29 -15.59 6.24 -7.25
C GLN A 29 -15.36 6.42 -8.74
N GLU A 30 -14.27 5.86 -9.28
CA GLU A 30 -13.99 5.84 -10.72
C GLU A 30 -14.64 4.66 -11.46
N GLY A 31 -15.58 3.95 -10.80
CA GLY A 31 -16.36 2.88 -11.40
C GLY A 31 -15.69 1.50 -11.42
N ALA A 32 -14.58 1.32 -10.74
CA ALA A 32 -13.99 0.00 -10.57
C ALA A 32 -14.77 -0.84 -9.54
N ARG A 33 -14.79 -2.16 -9.71
CA ARG A 33 -15.27 -3.11 -8.72
C ARG A 33 -14.11 -3.51 -7.82
N ALA A 34 -14.22 -3.22 -6.53
CA ALA A 34 -13.12 -3.43 -5.60
C ALA A 34 -13.30 -4.69 -4.77
N ALA A 35 -12.24 -5.50 -4.62
CA ALA A 35 -12.10 -6.44 -3.53
C ALA A 35 -11.14 -5.87 -2.49
N ILE A 36 -11.46 -6.00 -1.21
CA ILE A 36 -10.60 -5.56 -0.10
C ILE A 36 -10.21 -6.76 0.76
N CYS A 37 -8.94 -6.81 1.16
CA CYS A 37 -8.41 -7.88 1.99
C CYS A 37 -7.82 -7.33 3.28
N ALA A 38 -8.14 -7.95 4.42
CA ALA A 38 -7.50 -7.76 5.73
C ALA A 38 -7.81 -8.96 6.64
N ARG A 39 -7.20 -9.02 7.83
CA ARG A 39 -7.40 -10.13 8.79
C ARG A 39 -8.75 -10.09 9.49
N GLY A 40 -9.18 -8.90 9.92
CA GLY A 40 -10.41 -8.71 10.70
C GLY A 40 -11.65 -8.69 9.82
N GLN A 41 -12.49 -9.72 9.93
CA GLN A 41 -13.66 -9.91 9.09
C GLN A 41 -14.72 -8.81 9.29
N ASP A 42 -14.97 -8.40 10.54
CA ASP A 42 -15.99 -7.40 10.86
C ASP A 42 -15.58 -6.02 10.33
N ALA A 43 -14.34 -5.57 10.60
CA ALA A 43 -13.81 -4.33 10.08
C ALA A 43 -13.77 -4.30 8.53
N LEU A 44 -13.56 -5.46 7.89
CA LEU A 44 -13.64 -5.58 6.43
C LEU A 44 -15.07 -5.38 5.91
N ARG A 45 -16.06 -6.01 6.55
CA ARG A 45 -17.48 -5.86 6.17
C ARG A 45 -17.96 -4.43 6.35
N GLU A 46 -17.61 -3.80 7.48
CA GLU A 46 -17.93 -2.39 7.73
C GLU A 46 -17.30 -1.49 6.67
N ALA A 47 -16.02 -1.66 6.37
CA ALA A 47 -15.34 -0.87 5.33
C ALA A 47 -15.97 -1.08 3.94
N ALA A 48 -16.34 -2.30 3.56
CA ALA A 48 -17.02 -2.59 2.31
C ALA A 48 -18.35 -1.85 2.23
N GLN A 49 -19.21 -1.98 3.26
CA GLN A 49 -20.52 -1.32 3.32
C GLN A 49 -20.41 0.20 3.26
N GLU A 50 -19.43 0.80 3.95
CA GLU A 50 -19.19 2.24 3.90
C GLU A 50 -18.78 2.70 2.49
N ILE A 51 -17.90 1.96 1.82
CA ILE A 51 -17.47 2.28 0.46
C ILE A 51 -18.65 2.11 -0.52
N GLU A 52 -19.38 1.00 -0.45
CA GLU A 52 -20.56 0.77 -1.28
C GLU A 52 -21.61 1.88 -1.12
N LYS A 53 -21.91 2.27 0.13
CA LYS A 53 -22.85 3.35 0.41
C LYS A 53 -22.39 4.69 -0.15
N ALA A 54 -21.08 4.96 -0.14
CA ALA A 54 -20.51 6.22 -0.60
C ALA A 54 -20.39 6.29 -2.13
N THR A 55 -20.22 5.15 -2.82
CA THR A 55 -19.88 5.12 -4.24
C THR A 55 -20.96 4.50 -5.13
N GLY A 56 -21.86 3.71 -4.56
CA GLY A 56 -22.85 2.92 -5.30
C GLY A 56 -22.27 1.70 -6.01
N HIS A 57 -21.00 1.37 -5.81
CA HIS A 57 -20.30 0.25 -6.44
C HIS A 57 -20.03 -0.87 -5.46
N GLU A 58 -20.13 -2.12 -5.93
CA GLU A 58 -19.89 -3.32 -5.14
C GLU A 58 -18.45 -3.38 -4.62
N VAL A 59 -18.29 -3.74 -3.34
CA VAL A 59 -16.99 -4.00 -2.70
C VAL A 59 -16.99 -5.37 -2.05
N PHE A 60 -16.16 -6.27 -2.53
CA PHE A 60 -16.09 -7.66 -2.07
C PHE A 60 -15.06 -7.81 -0.92
N PRO A 61 -15.49 -8.06 0.33
CA PRO A 61 -14.58 -8.26 1.45
C PRO A 61 -14.08 -9.72 1.52
N VAL A 62 -12.76 -9.91 1.51
CA VAL A 62 -12.12 -11.23 1.65
C VAL A 62 -11.15 -11.22 2.82
N SER A 63 -11.42 -11.96 3.90
CA SER A 63 -10.48 -12.03 5.00
C SER A 63 -9.27 -12.92 4.66
N GLY A 64 -8.06 -12.50 5.06
CA GLY A 64 -6.84 -13.27 4.87
C GLY A 64 -5.65 -12.69 5.63
N ASP A 65 -4.80 -13.59 6.12
CA ASP A 65 -3.53 -13.24 6.75
C ASP A 65 -2.39 -13.40 5.74
N LEU A 66 -1.95 -12.31 5.15
CA LEU A 66 -0.93 -12.30 4.10
C LEU A 66 0.49 -12.68 4.60
N THR A 67 0.66 -12.91 5.90
CA THR A 67 1.87 -13.57 6.41
C THR A 67 1.90 -15.06 6.07
N LYS A 68 0.76 -15.62 5.63
CA LYS A 68 0.58 -17.02 5.26
C LYS A 68 0.49 -17.18 3.74
N PRO A 69 1.35 -17.98 3.11
CA PRO A 69 1.32 -18.16 1.65
C PRO A 69 -0.02 -18.66 1.11
N GLU A 70 -0.64 -19.60 1.82
CA GLU A 70 -1.92 -20.20 1.46
C GLU A 70 -3.07 -19.19 1.47
N ASP A 71 -3.04 -18.23 2.38
CA ASP A 71 -4.08 -17.20 2.46
C ASP A 71 -3.97 -16.20 1.30
N ALA A 72 -2.77 -15.82 0.89
CA ALA A 72 -2.58 -14.95 -0.27
C ALA A 72 -3.16 -15.58 -1.55
N GLN A 73 -2.89 -16.88 -1.78
CA GLN A 73 -3.47 -17.59 -2.91
C GLN A 73 -5.00 -17.68 -2.79
N ARG A 74 -5.52 -18.07 -1.63
CA ARG A 74 -6.97 -18.20 -1.37
C ARG A 74 -7.71 -16.86 -1.58
N VAL A 75 -7.12 -15.75 -1.18
CA VAL A 75 -7.70 -14.41 -1.40
C VAL A 75 -7.80 -14.11 -2.90
N VAL A 76 -6.74 -14.35 -3.67
CA VAL A 76 -6.74 -14.15 -5.12
C VAL A 76 -7.76 -15.05 -5.80
N ASP A 77 -7.80 -16.33 -5.44
CA ASP A 77 -8.75 -17.31 -6.00
C ASP A 77 -10.20 -16.91 -5.70
N ALA A 78 -10.49 -16.44 -4.48
CA ALA A 78 -11.82 -15.95 -4.10
C ALA A 78 -12.26 -14.73 -4.93
N VAL A 79 -11.36 -13.78 -5.17
CA VAL A 79 -11.63 -12.60 -6.01
C VAL A 79 -11.88 -13.00 -7.45
N ILE A 80 -11.09 -13.94 -7.98
CA ILE A 80 -11.28 -14.44 -9.35
C ILE A 80 -12.57 -15.25 -9.48
N ALA A 81 -12.91 -16.06 -8.48
CA ALA A 81 -14.17 -16.80 -8.47
C ALA A 81 -15.40 -15.86 -8.46
N HIS A 82 -15.28 -14.72 -7.75
CA HIS A 82 -16.37 -13.76 -7.63
C HIS A 82 -16.49 -12.83 -8.86
N PHE A 83 -15.36 -12.29 -9.34
CA PHE A 83 -15.35 -11.28 -10.41
C PHE A 83 -14.87 -11.79 -11.78
N GLY A 84 -14.31 -12.99 -11.85
CA GLY A 84 -13.78 -13.59 -13.08
C GLY A 84 -12.31 -13.32 -13.34
N HIS A 85 -11.76 -12.18 -12.88
CA HIS A 85 -10.35 -11.81 -13.07
C HIS A 85 -9.92 -10.70 -12.09
N ILE A 86 -8.65 -10.28 -12.20
CA ILE A 86 -8.11 -9.11 -11.50
C ILE A 86 -7.34 -8.28 -12.52
N ASP A 87 -7.69 -7.00 -12.69
CA ASP A 87 -6.98 -6.03 -13.51
C ASP A 87 -5.91 -5.28 -12.74
N ILE A 88 -6.21 -4.97 -11.46
CA ILE A 88 -5.41 -4.11 -10.60
C ILE A 88 -5.14 -4.83 -9.28
N LEU A 89 -3.87 -4.90 -8.88
CA LEU A 89 -3.46 -5.27 -7.54
C LEU A 89 -2.86 -4.04 -6.85
N VAL A 90 -3.40 -3.69 -5.67
CA VAL A 90 -2.78 -2.70 -4.79
C VAL A 90 -2.24 -3.41 -3.56
N ASN A 91 -0.92 -3.56 -3.49
CA ASN A 91 -0.22 -4.03 -2.32
C ASN A 91 -0.06 -2.86 -1.33
N ASN A 92 -0.77 -2.93 -0.21
CA ASN A 92 -0.75 -1.89 0.83
C ASN A 92 -0.69 -2.48 2.25
N ALA A 93 -1.07 -3.76 2.43
CA ALA A 93 -1.04 -4.39 3.74
C ALA A 93 0.38 -4.42 4.30
N GLY A 94 0.63 -3.66 5.36
CA GLY A 94 1.95 -3.63 5.96
C GLY A 94 1.90 -3.04 7.37
N ALA A 95 2.56 -3.72 8.28
CA ALA A 95 2.89 -3.24 9.62
C ALA A 95 4.20 -3.90 10.03
N ALA A 96 5.07 -3.15 10.68
CA ALA A 96 6.34 -3.67 11.16
C ALA A 96 6.67 -3.01 12.50
N PRO A 97 7.25 -3.74 13.45
CA PRO A 97 7.79 -3.15 14.65
C PRO A 97 8.99 -2.25 14.29
N GLY A 98 8.96 -0.99 14.74
CA GLY A 98 10.12 -0.09 14.69
C GLY A 98 10.94 -0.23 15.97
N GLY A 99 12.17 0.27 15.96
CA GLY A 99 13.05 0.30 17.12
C GLY A 99 14.51 0.49 16.76
N GLU A 100 15.33 0.72 17.80
CA GLU A 100 16.79 0.70 17.68
C GLU A 100 17.28 -0.75 17.53
N ILE A 101 18.33 -0.95 16.76
CA ILE A 101 18.86 -2.28 16.39
C ILE A 101 19.10 -3.22 17.59
N LEU A 102 19.57 -2.68 18.71
CA LEU A 102 19.87 -3.47 19.92
C LEU A 102 18.61 -3.95 20.67
N HIS A 103 17.46 -3.36 20.37
CA HIS A 103 16.19 -3.70 21.01
C HIS A 103 15.26 -4.55 20.10
N LEU A 104 15.63 -4.70 18.83
CA LEU A 104 14.88 -5.54 17.89
C LEU A 104 15.32 -7.00 17.99
N THR A 105 14.39 -7.88 18.25
CA THR A 105 14.61 -9.33 18.23
C THR A 105 14.57 -9.87 16.79
N GLU A 106 15.08 -11.08 16.55
CA GLU A 106 14.93 -11.75 15.26
C GLU A 106 13.45 -11.91 14.87
N GLU A 107 12.58 -12.21 15.85
CA GLU A 107 11.13 -12.29 15.63
C GLU A 107 10.54 -10.95 15.13
N ASP A 108 11.03 -9.80 15.62
CA ASP A 108 10.60 -8.49 15.12
C ASP A 108 11.00 -8.27 13.66
N TRP A 109 12.21 -8.72 13.29
CA TRP A 109 12.67 -8.71 11.90
C TRP A 109 11.83 -9.62 11.01
N GLU A 110 11.56 -10.85 11.47
CA GLU A 110 10.69 -11.78 10.75
C GLU A 110 9.30 -11.20 10.55
N LYS A 111 8.67 -10.64 11.60
CA LYS A 111 7.36 -9.98 11.50
C LYS A 111 7.35 -8.84 10.48
N ALA A 112 8.39 -7.99 10.49
CA ALA A 112 8.53 -6.90 9.55
C ALA A 112 8.58 -7.40 8.10
N LEU A 113 9.45 -8.37 7.83
CA LEU A 113 9.64 -8.92 6.49
C LEU A 113 8.43 -9.77 6.03
N GLN A 114 7.83 -10.56 6.91
CA GLN A 114 6.74 -11.48 6.55
C GLN A 114 5.49 -10.77 6.04
N LEU A 115 5.12 -9.64 6.60
CA LEU A 115 3.93 -8.92 6.17
C LEU A 115 4.26 -7.87 5.10
N LYS A 116 5.22 -6.97 5.36
CA LYS A 116 5.52 -5.88 4.44
C LYS A 116 6.10 -6.40 3.12
N PHE A 117 7.17 -7.15 3.18
CA PHE A 117 7.84 -7.65 1.97
C PHE A 117 7.20 -8.93 1.43
N MET A 118 7.19 -10.02 2.21
CA MET A 118 6.67 -11.31 1.73
C MET A 118 5.17 -11.29 1.43
N GLY A 119 4.39 -10.45 2.11
CA GLY A 119 2.98 -10.23 1.77
C GLY A 119 2.81 -9.71 0.34
N PHE A 120 3.61 -8.71 -0.06
CA PHE A 120 3.61 -8.16 -1.42
C PHE A 120 4.09 -9.20 -2.45
N VAL A 121 5.17 -9.94 -2.14
CA VAL A 121 5.68 -11.05 -2.98
C VAL A 121 4.57 -12.09 -3.22
N ARG A 122 3.88 -12.54 -2.17
CA ARG A 122 2.85 -13.58 -2.25
C ARG A 122 1.65 -13.14 -3.09
N CYS A 123 1.11 -11.95 -2.82
CA CYS A 123 -0.03 -11.43 -3.59
C CYS A 123 0.35 -11.21 -5.05
N THR A 124 1.53 -10.63 -5.32
CA THR A 124 2.04 -10.44 -6.67
C THR A 124 2.21 -11.79 -7.39
N LYS A 125 2.83 -12.78 -6.73
CA LYS A 125 3.02 -14.12 -7.29
C LYS A 125 1.69 -14.82 -7.59
N ALA A 126 0.68 -14.65 -6.75
CA ALA A 126 -0.64 -15.24 -6.95
C ALA A 126 -1.41 -14.59 -8.12
N VAL A 127 -1.30 -13.27 -8.30
CA VAL A 127 -2.02 -12.56 -9.37
C VAL A 127 -1.33 -12.66 -10.74
N LEU A 128 -0.01 -12.65 -10.79
CA LEU A 128 0.77 -12.62 -12.03
C LEU A 128 0.39 -13.67 -13.09
N PRO A 129 0.14 -14.96 -12.77
CA PRO A 129 -0.26 -15.96 -13.77
C PRO A 129 -1.56 -15.58 -14.50
N HIS A 130 -2.47 -14.91 -13.80
CA HIS A 130 -3.76 -14.44 -14.36
C HIS A 130 -3.57 -13.22 -15.25
N MET A 131 -2.76 -12.25 -14.84
CA MET A 131 -2.44 -11.07 -15.64
C MET A 131 -1.63 -11.44 -16.90
N LEU A 132 -0.69 -12.40 -16.79
CA LEU A 132 0.10 -12.90 -17.93
C LEU A 132 -0.78 -13.55 -19.02
N ARG A 133 -1.76 -14.37 -18.64
CA ARG A 133 -2.70 -14.97 -19.59
C ARG A 133 -3.51 -13.92 -20.35
N ARG A 134 -3.84 -12.82 -19.69
CA ARG A 134 -4.60 -11.71 -20.29
C ARG A 134 -3.73 -10.68 -20.99
N ARG A 135 -2.40 -10.73 -20.77
CA ARG A 135 -1.43 -9.74 -21.25
C ARG A 135 -1.81 -8.31 -20.83
N ALA A 136 -2.37 -8.18 -19.66
CA ALA A 136 -2.80 -6.90 -19.09
C ALA A 136 -2.81 -6.98 -17.57
N GLY A 137 -2.31 -5.94 -16.90
CA GLY A 137 -2.34 -5.82 -15.46
C GLY A 137 -1.71 -4.52 -14.97
N ARG A 138 -2.14 -4.08 -13.77
CA ARG A 138 -1.55 -2.97 -13.03
C ARG A 138 -1.25 -3.43 -11.61
N ILE A 139 -0.03 -3.24 -11.15
CA ILE A 139 0.36 -3.50 -9.77
C ILE A 139 0.87 -2.20 -9.18
N VAL A 140 0.26 -1.76 -8.09
CA VAL A 140 0.64 -0.56 -7.36
C VAL A 140 1.07 -0.96 -5.95
N ASN A 141 2.33 -0.71 -5.61
CA ASN A 141 2.90 -1.02 -4.30
C ASN A 141 2.92 0.26 -3.45
N ILE A 142 2.14 0.31 -2.36
CA ILE A 142 2.16 1.41 -1.39
C ILE A 142 3.18 1.06 -0.32
N ILE A 143 4.34 1.69 -0.37
CA ILE A 143 5.52 1.27 0.40
C ILE A 143 5.71 2.17 1.63
N GLY A 144 6.51 3.19 1.52
CA GLY A 144 6.84 4.16 2.56
C GLY A 144 8.19 4.83 2.29
N ASN A 145 8.30 6.13 2.55
CA ASN A 145 9.49 6.89 2.18
C ASN A 145 10.75 6.53 2.99
N ASP A 146 10.59 5.80 4.08
CA ASP A 146 11.70 5.25 4.88
C ASP A 146 12.49 4.16 4.15
N GLY A 147 11.98 3.59 3.04
CA GLY A 147 12.76 2.76 2.13
C GLY A 147 13.86 3.50 1.36
N VAL A 148 13.68 4.80 1.11
CA VAL A 148 14.68 5.70 0.49
C VAL A 148 15.27 6.71 1.48
N LYS A 149 14.60 6.96 2.59
CA LYS A 149 15.04 7.83 3.67
C LYS A 149 14.95 7.08 4.99
N PRO A 150 15.87 6.12 5.25
CA PRO A 150 15.82 5.30 6.44
C PRO A 150 15.83 6.13 7.73
N LEU A 151 15.02 5.71 8.70
CA LEU A 151 14.92 6.33 10.00
C LEU A 151 15.55 5.41 11.05
N GLY A 152 16.40 5.95 11.93
CA GLY A 152 17.09 5.18 12.96
C GLY A 152 16.18 4.49 13.98
N ILE A 153 14.92 4.94 14.09
CA ILE A 153 13.88 4.32 14.93
C ILE A 153 12.94 3.39 14.15
N GLU A 154 13.12 3.25 12.85
CA GLU A 154 12.32 2.45 11.93
C GLU A 154 13.22 1.51 11.10
N VAL A 155 14.23 0.90 11.74
CA VAL A 155 15.28 0.14 11.02
C VAL A 155 14.71 -1.03 10.24
N SER A 156 13.88 -1.88 10.86
CA SER A 156 13.28 -3.04 10.19
C SER A 156 12.22 -2.67 9.15
N PRO A 157 11.30 -1.69 9.39
CA PRO A 157 10.42 -1.18 8.33
C PRO A 157 11.18 -0.60 7.14
N SER A 158 12.25 0.17 7.38
CA SER A 158 13.08 0.77 6.32
C SER A 158 13.70 -0.30 5.43
N ALA A 159 14.23 -1.37 6.02
CA ALA A 159 14.82 -2.48 5.26
C ALA A 159 13.76 -3.21 4.41
N ALA A 160 12.57 -3.49 4.97
CA ALA A 160 11.47 -4.10 4.23
C ALA A 160 11.00 -3.21 3.08
N ASN A 161 10.84 -1.91 3.31
CA ASN A 161 10.43 -0.96 2.28
C ASN A 161 11.48 -0.84 1.16
N ALA A 162 12.78 -0.82 1.49
CA ALA A 162 13.84 -0.82 0.49
C ALA A 162 13.81 -2.09 -0.40
N ALA A 163 13.53 -3.25 0.21
CA ALA A 163 13.35 -4.49 -0.54
C ALA A 163 12.16 -4.42 -1.52
N ASP A 164 11.02 -3.83 -1.10
CA ASP A 164 9.85 -3.63 -1.96
C ASP A 164 10.13 -2.67 -3.13
N LEU A 165 10.92 -1.62 -2.91
CA LEU A 165 11.34 -0.70 -3.97
C LEU A 165 12.17 -1.43 -5.03
N ALA A 166 13.17 -2.19 -4.60
CA ALA A 166 14.02 -3.00 -5.48
C ALA A 166 13.19 -4.04 -6.26
N MET A 167 12.28 -4.74 -5.57
CA MET A 167 11.37 -5.71 -6.19
C MET A 167 10.47 -5.03 -7.24
N THR A 168 9.94 -3.86 -6.96
CA THR A 168 9.09 -3.12 -7.90
C THR A 168 9.80 -2.88 -9.24
N VAL A 169 11.02 -2.36 -9.19
CA VAL A 169 11.81 -2.07 -10.40
C VAL A 169 12.16 -3.35 -11.16
N ALA A 170 12.61 -4.40 -10.45
CA ALA A 170 12.98 -5.67 -11.06
C ALA A 170 11.79 -6.36 -11.76
N LEU A 171 10.63 -6.38 -11.10
CA LEU A 171 9.42 -6.97 -11.69
C LEU A 171 8.86 -6.14 -12.85
N ALA A 172 8.97 -4.82 -12.80
CA ALA A 172 8.60 -3.93 -13.90
C ALA A 172 9.40 -4.24 -15.17
N GLU A 173 10.71 -4.43 -15.04
CA GLU A 173 11.56 -4.86 -16.15
C GLU A 173 11.15 -6.24 -16.69
N GLN A 174 10.95 -7.20 -15.79
CA GLN A 174 10.63 -8.58 -16.15
C GLN A 174 9.30 -8.72 -16.88
N TYR A 175 8.25 -8.00 -16.42
CA TYR A 175 6.87 -8.20 -16.88
C TYR A 175 6.32 -7.11 -17.80
N GLY A 176 7.01 -6.01 -18.02
CA GLY A 176 6.56 -4.90 -18.87
C GLY A 176 6.21 -5.33 -20.28
N ARG A 177 7.04 -6.17 -20.93
CA ARG A 177 6.77 -6.74 -22.27
C ARG A 177 5.49 -7.58 -22.37
N HIS A 178 4.94 -7.97 -21.23
CA HIS A 178 3.70 -8.75 -21.15
C HIS A 178 2.47 -7.88 -20.90
N GLY A 179 2.61 -6.54 -20.98
CA GLY A 179 1.51 -5.59 -20.78
C GLY A 179 1.15 -5.38 -19.30
N ILE A 180 2.05 -5.72 -18.37
CA ILE A 180 1.87 -5.56 -16.93
C ILE A 180 2.76 -4.42 -16.47
N CYS A 181 2.14 -3.32 -15.96
CA CYS A 181 2.87 -2.19 -15.38
C CYS A 181 2.90 -2.33 -13.85
N ILE A 182 4.08 -2.16 -13.27
CA ILE A 182 4.31 -2.31 -11.83
C ILE A 182 5.01 -1.05 -11.34
N ASN A 183 4.37 -0.31 -10.42
CA ASN A 183 4.86 0.96 -9.90
C ASN A 183 4.74 1.01 -8.38
N ALA A 184 5.50 1.89 -7.76
CA ALA A 184 5.45 2.15 -6.33
C ALA A 184 5.00 3.57 -6.02
N ILE A 185 4.25 3.73 -4.95
CA ILE A 185 4.02 5.00 -4.28
C ILE A 185 4.74 4.94 -2.95
N ASN A 186 5.47 5.99 -2.66
CA ASN A 186 6.37 6.07 -1.52
C ASN A 186 5.94 7.26 -0.63
N PRO A 187 4.86 7.10 0.18
CA PRO A 187 4.33 8.16 1.00
C PRO A 187 5.28 8.50 2.16
N GLY A 188 5.31 9.76 2.54
CA GLY A 188 5.80 10.20 3.84
C GLY A 188 4.79 9.88 4.97
N PRO A 189 4.78 10.68 6.05
CA PRO A 189 3.79 10.56 7.12
C PRO A 189 2.37 10.77 6.60
N VAL A 190 1.46 9.83 6.90
CA VAL A 190 0.04 9.86 6.49
C VAL A 190 -0.85 9.77 7.72
N ALA A 191 -1.85 10.64 7.83
CA ALA A 191 -2.80 10.74 8.94
C ALA A 191 -3.71 9.49 9.01
N THR A 192 -3.27 8.49 9.73
CA THR A 192 -3.94 7.19 9.93
C THR A 192 -3.77 6.77 11.39
N GLU A 193 -4.54 5.77 11.84
CA GLU A 193 -4.34 5.17 13.17
C GLU A 193 -2.87 4.72 13.39
N ARG A 194 -2.21 4.24 12.34
CA ARG A 194 -0.77 3.88 12.40
C ARG A 194 0.11 5.09 12.70
N TRP A 195 -0.23 6.26 12.18
CA TRP A 195 0.46 7.50 12.50
C TRP A 195 0.27 7.89 13.96
N ASP A 196 -0.95 7.76 14.50
CA ASP A 196 -1.24 8.07 15.90
C ASP A 196 -0.44 7.17 16.87
N GLU A 197 -0.31 5.88 16.55
CA GLU A 197 0.53 4.94 17.29
C GLU A 197 2.01 5.36 17.24
N LEU A 198 2.53 5.69 16.05
CA LEU A 198 3.92 6.07 15.82
C LEU A 198 4.27 7.36 16.56
N ILE A 199 3.46 8.40 16.40
CA ILE A 199 3.70 9.70 17.04
C ILE A 199 3.61 9.61 18.56
N GLY A 200 2.70 8.75 19.08
CA GLY A 200 2.63 8.43 20.51
C GLY A 200 3.90 7.73 21.01
N GLY A 201 4.47 6.83 20.21
CA GLY A 201 5.77 6.18 20.50
C GLY A 201 6.92 7.18 20.54
N ILE A 202 7.02 8.06 19.54
CA ILE A 202 8.03 9.13 19.49
C ILE A 202 7.91 10.07 20.68
N ALA A 203 6.69 10.46 21.06
CA ALA A 203 6.43 11.32 22.20
C ALA A 203 6.97 10.72 23.51
N ARG A 204 6.67 9.43 23.75
CA ARG A 204 7.19 8.69 24.92
C ARG A 204 8.71 8.61 24.92
N MET A 205 9.31 8.22 23.79
CA MET A 205 10.76 8.08 23.66
C MET A 205 11.48 9.41 23.92
N ARG A 206 10.95 10.50 23.41
CA ARG A 206 11.54 11.86 23.54
C ARG A 206 11.11 12.59 24.80
N LYS A 207 10.24 12.00 25.64
CA LYS A 207 9.67 12.60 26.85
C LYS A 207 9.04 13.97 26.61
N ILE A 208 8.27 14.08 25.52
CA ILE A 208 7.50 15.28 25.16
C ILE A 208 6.02 14.93 25.01
N SER A 209 5.15 15.92 24.90
CA SER A 209 3.73 15.69 24.62
C SER A 209 3.51 15.18 23.18
N VAL A 210 2.41 14.46 22.96
CA VAL A 210 2.00 14.04 21.61
C VAL A 210 1.82 15.24 20.69
N ALA A 211 1.21 16.32 21.19
CA ALA A 211 1.01 17.56 20.43
C ALA A 211 2.35 18.19 19.99
N GLU A 212 3.36 18.19 20.85
CA GLU A 212 4.68 18.69 20.52
C GLU A 212 5.38 17.77 19.50
N ALA A 213 5.25 16.45 19.64
CA ALA A 213 5.79 15.50 18.68
C ALA A 213 5.15 15.69 17.31
N GLN A 214 3.82 15.84 17.24
CA GLN A 214 3.04 16.12 16.02
C GLN A 214 3.53 17.40 15.35
N LYS A 215 3.62 18.50 16.11
CA LYS A 215 4.09 19.79 15.59
C LYS A 215 5.50 19.71 15.00
N ARG A 216 6.41 18.97 15.66
CA ARG A 216 7.78 18.75 15.14
C ARG A 216 7.77 17.92 13.85
N ALA A 217 6.92 16.91 13.77
CA ALA A 217 6.78 16.11 12.56
C ALA A 217 6.26 16.95 11.39
N GLU A 218 5.21 17.73 11.59
CA GLU A 218 4.67 18.66 10.59
C GLU A 218 5.68 19.71 10.15
N HIS A 219 6.44 20.27 11.09
CA HIS A 219 7.49 21.24 10.79
C HIS A 219 8.65 20.65 9.98
N SER A 220 8.86 19.34 10.04
CA SER A 220 9.88 18.64 9.24
C SER A 220 9.47 18.44 7.77
N ILE A 221 8.19 18.70 7.46
CA ILE A 221 7.63 18.57 6.11
C ILE A 221 7.51 19.98 5.52
N PRO A 222 8.11 20.28 4.36
CA PRO A 222 8.00 21.60 3.74
C PRO A 222 6.59 22.11 3.51
N LEU A 223 5.61 21.23 3.21
CA LEU A 223 4.19 21.60 3.13
C LEU A 223 3.54 21.88 4.49
N GLY A 224 4.24 21.69 5.61
CA GLY A 224 3.79 22.07 6.96
C GLY A 224 2.66 21.20 7.53
N ARG A 225 2.33 20.07 6.93
CA ARG A 225 1.26 19.18 7.38
C ARG A 225 1.53 17.72 7.04
N ILE A 226 0.82 16.83 7.70
CA ILE A 226 0.78 15.40 7.39
C ILE A 226 -0.10 15.17 6.14
N CYS A 227 0.28 14.21 5.29
CA CYS A 227 -0.51 13.77 4.14
C CYS A 227 -1.81 13.08 4.59
N THR A 228 -2.90 13.21 3.84
CA THR A 228 -4.12 12.44 4.11
C THR A 228 -4.13 11.10 3.36
N PRO A 229 -4.90 10.10 3.82
CA PRO A 229 -5.07 8.85 3.07
C PRO A 229 -5.64 9.07 1.66
N GLU A 230 -6.50 10.06 1.49
CA GLU A 230 -7.12 10.42 0.22
C GLU A 230 -6.08 10.92 -0.79
N GLU A 231 -5.11 11.74 -0.36
CA GLU A 231 -4.04 12.23 -1.23
C GLU A 231 -3.16 11.08 -1.75
N VAL A 232 -2.95 10.04 -0.94
CA VAL A 232 -2.27 8.82 -1.40
C VAL A 232 -3.15 8.04 -2.37
N ALA A 233 -4.45 7.96 -2.08
CA ALA A 233 -5.43 7.26 -2.91
C ALA A 233 -5.54 7.89 -4.31
N ASP A 234 -5.57 9.22 -4.41
CA ASP A 234 -5.65 9.93 -5.69
C ASP A 234 -4.47 9.57 -6.61
N VAL A 235 -3.27 9.51 -6.05
CA VAL A 235 -2.08 9.08 -6.80
C VAL A 235 -2.17 7.59 -7.15
N ALA A 236 -2.64 6.72 -6.25
CA ALA A 236 -2.78 5.29 -6.49
C ALA A 236 -3.81 5.00 -7.60
N VAL A 237 -4.93 5.70 -7.60
CA VAL A 237 -5.97 5.61 -8.63
C VAL A 237 -5.42 6.05 -9.99
N PHE A 238 -4.69 7.17 -10.04
CA PHE A 238 -4.05 7.62 -11.28
C PHE A 238 -3.03 6.59 -11.80
N VAL A 239 -2.15 6.07 -10.95
CA VAL A 239 -1.13 5.09 -11.32
C VAL A 239 -1.73 3.76 -11.78
N ALA A 240 -2.88 3.37 -11.22
CA ALA A 240 -3.62 2.18 -11.63
C ALA A 240 -4.41 2.36 -12.93
N SER A 241 -4.57 3.58 -13.41
CA SER A 241 -5.40 3.94 -14.56
C SER A 241 -4.74 3.71 -15.91
N ASP A 242 -5.54 3.77 -16.97
CA ASP A 242 -5.03 3.72 -18.34
C ASP A 242 -4.25 5.00 -18.72
N ARG A 243 -4.38 6.09 -17.95
CA ARG A 243 -3.62 7.33 -18.14
C ARG A 243 -2.15 7.21 -17.73
N ALA A 244 -1.82 6.23 -16.88
CA ALA A 244 -0.46 5.90 -16.48
C ALA A 244 0.14 4.74 -17.28
N SER A 245 -0.39 4.43 -18.49
CA SER A 245 -0.03 3.25 -19.27
C SER A 245 1.44 3.19 -19.71
N PHE A 246 2.16 4.29 -19.72
CA PHE A 246 3.61 4.34 -20.03
C PHE A 246 4.48 4.44 -18.75
N MET A 247 3.88 4.41 -17.57
CA MET A 247 4.60 4.35 -16.30
C MET A 247 4.86 2.89 -15.93
N ASN A 248 6.14 2.52 -15.82
CA ASN A 248 6.55 1.18 -15.41
C ASN A 248 7.89 1.24 -14.67
N GLY A 249 7.94 0.69 -13.47
CA GLY A 249 9.10 0.78 -12.57
C GLY A 249 9.26 2.14 -11.88
N ALA A 250 8.25 3.01 -11.96
CA ALA A 250 8.29 4.31 -11.31
C ALA A 250 8.15 4.18 -9.80
N ILE A 251 8.94 4.98 -9.08
CA ILE A 251 8.84 5.18 -7.63
C ILE A 251 8.38 6.62 -7.40
N ILE A 252 7.12 6.78 -7.02
CA ILE A 252 6.48 8.08 -6.86
C ILE A 252 6.55 8.50 -5.41
N THR A 253 7.40 9.46 -5.09
CA THR A 253 7.50 10.03 -3.74
C THR A 253 6.36 11.01 -3.48
N LEU A 254 5.64 10.79 -2.38
CA LEU A 254 4.52 11.62 -1.93
C LEU A 254 4.74 12.01 -0.46
N ASP A 255 5.69 12.92 -0.20
CA ASP A 255 6.19 13.22 1.14
C ASP A 255 6.17 14.71 1.52
N GLY A 256 5.47 15.54 0.75
CA GLY A 256 5.37 16.97 0.99
C GLY A 256 6.69 17.72 0.89
N GLY A 257 7.70 17.17 0.19
CA GLY A 257 9.03 17.74 0.03
C GLY A 257 10.00 17.37 1.16
N GLN A 258 9.67 16.39 1.98
CA GLN A 258 10.52 15.94 3.09
C GLN A 258 11.86 15.35 2.63
N ARG A 259 11.88 14.74 1.45
CA ARG A 259 13.08 14.24 0.80
C ARG A 259 13.86 15.40 0.16
N LYS A 260 15.18 15.44 0.37
CA LYS A 260 16.05 16.50 -0.15
C LYS A 260 17.07 16.04 -1.18
N ALA A 261 17.20 14.75 -1.46
CA ALA A 261 18.16 14.26 -2.43
C ALA A 261 17.72 14.58 -3.86
N LEU A 262 18.61 15.17 -4.65
CA LEU A 262 18.40 15.44 -6.08
C LEU A 262 18.74 14.22 -6.93
N LEU A 263 19.76 13.47 -6.51
CA LEU A 263 20.26 12.26 -7.16
C LEU A 263 20.59 11.25 -6.05
N ASP A 264 20.19 10.04 -6.17
CA ASP A 264 20.63 8.88 -5.42
C ASP A 264 21.05 7.77 -6.38
#